data_c81dd8ee6b63bd3c7ce4dfb0074585e1
#
_entry.id   c81dd8ee6b63bd3c7ce4dfb0074585e1
#
_cell.length_a   1.000
_cell.length_b   1.000
_cell.length_c   1.000
_cell.angle_alpha   90.00
_cell.angle_beta   90.00
_cell.angle_gamma   90.00
#
_symmetry.space_group_name_H-M   'P 1'
#
loop_
_entity.id
_entity.type
_entity.pdbx_description
1 polymer ?
#
loop_
_entity_poly.entity_id
_entity_poly.type
_entity_poly.pdbx_seq_one_letter_code
_entity_poly.pdbx_strand_id
1 'polypeptide(L)'
;FKKNTDSNGRFHSDWCSMIYSRLMIARSLLTEDGVIFISIGVEELTTLKSICDEVFGEKNFIEVFSWVKTSTPPSLAVKSRKTNEYILCYERCKNNIKYNGELLDGGDQPLLNSGNAIAELYFPKDKVYFKNGKFPNGKYPAFCKDRVELLDDIEIKDGYSLSNFRLKGEFKWTQQFLDEEIAKGTTFIIKSDNLSIRFIREGEGYKRPT
;
A
#
# COMPACT_ATOMS: atom_id res chain seq x y z
N PHE A 1 5.47 40.68 7.56
CA PHE A 1 4.34 39.90 8.09
C PHE A 1 4.31 40.08 9.61
N LYS A 2 3.22 40.66 10.16
CA LYS A 2 2.98 40.62 11.60
C LYS A 2 2.66 39.16 11.98
N LYS A 3 3.35 38.66 13.01
CA LYS A 3 3.05 37.34 13.56
C LYS A 3 1.62 37.36 14.10
N ASN A 4 0.78 36.47 13.59
CA ASN A 4 -0.57 36.30 14.08
C ASN A 4 -0.46 35.61 15.44
N THR A 5 -0.88 36.28 16.51
CA THR A 5 -0.71 35.80 17.90
C THR A 5 -2.07 35.45 18.49
N ASP A 6 -2.12 34.49 19.41
CA ASP A 6 -3.33 34.06 20.12
C ASP A 6 -4.05 35.20 20.87
N SER A 7 -3.34 36.32 21.14
CA SER A 7 -3.90 37.53 21.72
C SER A 7 -4.75 38.37 20.75
N ASN A 8 -4.72 38.05 19.46
CA ASN A 8 -5.62 38.67 18.48
C ASN A 8 -6.95 37.92 18.48
N GLY A 9 -8.02 38.55 18.96
CA GLY A 9 -9.37 37.95 18.98
C GLY A 9 -9.95 37.56 17.60
N ARG A 10 -9.24 37.87 16.52
CA ARG A 10 -9.55 37.50 15.12
C ARG A 10 -8.55 36.52 14.53
N PHE A 11 -7.72 35.90 15.36
CA PHE A 11 -6.62 35.03 14.93
C PHE A 11 -7.02 34.01 13.85
N HIS A 12 -8.06 33.21 14.11
CA HIS A 12 -8.57 32.22 13.16
C HIS A 12 -9.29 32.87 11.98
N SER A 13 -10.09 33.88 12.22
CA SER A 13 -10.88 34.57 11.19
C SER A 13 -9.99 35.21 10.11
N ASP A 14 -8.92 35.91 10.52
CA ASP A 14 -8.00 36.55 9.58
C ASP A 14 -7.23 35.49 8.77
N TRP A 15 -6.81 34.41 9.43
CA TRP A 15 -6.16 33.29 8.74
C TRP A 15 -7.11 32.59 7.77
N CYS A 16 -8.33 32.29 8.17
CA CYS A 16 -9.35 31.66 7.31
C CYS A 16 -9.61 32.50 6.06
N SER A 17 -9.84 33.81 6.23
CA SER A 17 -10.09 34.71 5.11
C SER A 17 -8.92 34.78 4.13
N MET A 18 -7.70 34.79 4.67
CA MET A 18 -6.47 34.80 3.89
C MET A 18 -6.31 33.50 3.10
N ILE A 19 -6.51 32.35 3.73
CA ILE A 19 -6.31 31.04 3.07
C ILE A 19 -7.43 30.74 2.07
N TYR A 20 -8.69 31.06 2.41
CA TYR A 20 -9.84 30.84 1.56
C TYR A 20 -9.66 31.48 0.17
N SER A 21 -9.32 32.77 0.15
CA SER A 21 -9.11 33.50 -1.13
C SER A 21 -8.00 32.90 -1.97
N ARG A 22 -6.93 32.41 -1.34
CA ARG A 22 -5.83 31.74 -2.05
C ARG A 22 -6.23 30.36 -2.59
N LEU A 23 -7.01 29.59 -1.85
CA LEU A 23 -7.49 28.30 -2.29
C LEU A 23 -8.48 28.42 -3.45
N MET A 24 -9.31 29.45 -3.47
CA MET A 24 -10.18 29.75 -4.62
C MET A 24 -9.36 30.01 -5.90
N ILE A 25 -8.30 30.78 -5.80
CA ILE A 25 -7.39 31.02 -6.93
C ILE A 25 -6.66 29.71 -7.31
N ALA A 26 -6.11 28.98 -6.32
CA ALA A 26 -5.42 27.74 -6.57
C ALA A 26 -6.30 26.72 -7.31
N ARG A 27 -7.57 26.57 -6.89
CA ARG A 27 -8.54 25.71 -7.58
C ARG A 27 -8.72 26.11 -9.05
N SER A 28 -8.75 27.41 -9.36
CA SER A 28 -8.93 27.88 -10.76
C SER A 28 -7.71 27.61 -11.65
N LEU A 29 -6.53 27.45 -11.05
CA LEU A 29 -5.28 27.16 -11.75
C LEU A 29 -5.07 25.65 -12.02
N LEU A 30 -5.79 24.77 -11.33
CA LEU A 30 -5.68 23.34 -11.54
C LEU A 30 -6.36 22.93 -12.85
N THR A 31 -5.78 21.93 -13.54
CA THR A 31 -6.45 21.19 -14.61
C THR A 31 -7.59 20.34 -14.04
N GLU A 32 -8.50 19.83 -14.87
CA GLU A 32 -9.64 19.01 -14.38
C GLU A 32 -9.20 17.76 -13.61
N ASP A 33 -8.09 17.16 -14.00
CA ASP A 33 -7.43 16.01 -13.33
C ASP A 33 -6.38 16.45 -12.30
N GLY A 34 -6.24 17.75 -12.05
CA GLY A 34 -5.25 18.33 -11.16
C GLY A 34 -5.48 18.00 -9.70
N VAL A 35 -4.39 17.92 -8.96
CA VAL A 35 -4.36 17.59 -7.52
C VAL A 35 -3.64 18.71 -6.78
N ILE A 36 -4.10 19.00 -5.55
CA ILE A 36 -3.45 19.95 -4.65
C ILE A 36 -3.05 19.26 -3.36
N PHE A 37 -1.84 19.56 -2.89
CA PHE A 37 -1.33 19.13 -1.59
C PHE A 37 -1.10 20.37 -0.73
N ILE A 38 -1.62 20.36 0.50
CA ILE A 38 -1.57 21.52 1.39
C ILE A 38 -1.02 21.06 2.75
N SER A 39 0.20 21.49 3.07
CA SER A 39 0.83 21.19 4.36
C SER A 39 0.25 22.06 5.46
N ILE A 40 -0.01 21.45 6.62
CA ILE A 40 -0.61 22.12 7.78
C ILE A 40 -0.18 21.45 9.11
N GLY A 41 -0.09 22.24 10.18
CA GLY A 41 0.04 21.73 11.53
C GLY A 41 -1.30 21.21 12.08
N VAL A 42 -1.24 20.46 13.16
CA VAL A 42 -2.40 19.85 13.80
C VAL A 42 -3.40 20.92 14.29
N GLU A 43 -2.92 22.11 14.62
CA GLU A 43 -3.73 23.20 15.20
C GLU A 43 -4.83 23.68 14.26
N GLU A 44 -4.55 23.76 12.96
CA GLU A 44 -5.47 24.28 11.94
C GLU A 44 -5.97 23.21 10.97
N LEU A 45 -5.64 21.94 11.21
CA LEU A 45 -5.98 20.85 10.31
C LEU A 45 -7.49 20.76 10.05
N THR A 46 -8.29 20.80 11.11
CA THR A 46 -9.77 20.70 11.02
C THR A 46 -10.36 21.91 10.31
N THR A 47 -9.86 23.11 10.64
CA THR A 47 -10.31 24.36 10.02
C THR A 47 -9.99 24.36 8.54
N LEU A 48 -8.78 24.00 8.17
CA LEU A 48 -8.35 23.91 6.77
C LEU A 48 -9.15 22.86 6.01
N LYS A 49 -9.42 21.69 6.62
CA LYS A 49 -10.26 20.64 6.00
C LYS A 49 -11.64 21.19 5.64
N SER A 50 -12.30 21.91 6.56
CA SER A 50 -13.62 22.50 6.31
C SER A 50 -13.59 23.54 5.19
N ILE A 51 -12.57 24.39 5.14
CA ILE A 51 -12.39 25.37 4.06
C ILE A 51 -12.16 24.65 2.72
N CYS A 52 -11.34 23.62 2.70
CA CYS A 52 -11.09 22.85 1.49
C CYS A 52 -12.33 22.09 1.00
N ASP A 53 -13.15 21.57 1.89
CA ASP A 53 -14.44 20.94 1.55
C ASP A 53 -15.38 21.94 0.86
N GLU A 54 -15.41 23.20 1.32
CA GLU A 54 -16.20 24.25 0.69
C GLU A 54 -15.62 24.64 -0.67
N VAL A 55 -14.30 24.86 -0.74
CA VAL A 55 -13.64 25.33 -1.96
C VAL A 55 -13.57 24.26 -3.03
N PHE A 56 -13.09 23.08 -2.73
CA PHE A 56 -12.87 21.99 -3.69
C PHE A 56 -14.07 21.04 -3.81
N GLY A 57 -14.90 20.96 -2.78
CA GLY A 57 -16.00 20.00 -2.62
C GLY A 57 -15.57 18.75 -1.87
N GLU A 58 -16.34 18.32 -0.88
CA GLU A 58 -16.08 17.16 -0.03
C GLU A 58 -15.84 15.87 -0.84
N LYS A 59 -16.60 15.67 -1.93
CA LYS A 59 -16.46 14.52 -2.83
C LYS A 59 -15.10 14.40 -3.51
N ASN A 60 -14.34 15.49 -3.59
CA ASN A 60 -13.03 15.58 -4.22
C ASN A 60 -11.88 15.43 -3.21
N PHE A 61 -12.19 15.17 -1.95
CA PHE A 61 -11.21 14.82 -0.94
C PHE A 61 -10.59 13.47 -1.25
N ILE A 62 -9.25 13.39 -1.14
CA ILE A 62 -8.48 12.16 -1.35
C ILE A 62 -8.06 11.59 0.01
N GLU A 63 -7.19 12.31 0.76
CA GLU A 63 -6.62 11.80 2.00
C GLU A 63 -5.96 12.92 2.84
N VAL A 64 -5.74 12.63 4.11
CA VAL A 64 -4.83 13.38 4.99
C VAL A 64 -3.59 12.52 5.24
N PHE A 65 -2.49 12.87 4.61
CA PHE A 65 -1.22 12.18 4.83
C PHE A 65 -0.54 12.68 6.09
N SER A 66 0.04 11.77 6.84
CA SER A 66 0.90 12.10 8.00
C SER A 66 2.34 12.23 7.55
N TRP A 67 2.90 13.44 7.62
CA TRP A 67 4.30 13.70 7.28
C TRP A 67 5.18 13.63 8.52
N VAL A 68 6.05 12.64 8.59
CA VAL A 68 7.05 12.53 9.67
C VAL A 68 8.12 13.59 9.47
N LYS A 69 8.05 14.67 10.27
CA LYS A 69 8.96 15.81 10.21
C LYS A 69 10.32 15.51 10.81
N THR A 70 10.35 14.74 11.90
CA THR A 70 11.57 14.38 12.61
C THR A 70 11.40 13.10 13.41
N SER A 71 12.47 12.30 13.45
CA SER A 71 12.58 11.13 14.35
C SER A 71 13.13 11.52 15.73
N THR A 72 13.72 12.72 15.86
CA THR A 72 14.36 13.23 17.09
C THR A 72 13.73 14.57 17.52
N PRO A 73 12.48 14.56 18.00
CA PRO A 73 11.81 15.81 18.42
C PRO A 73 12.50 16.43 19.66
N PRO A 74 12.46 17.76 19.81
CA PRO A 74 13.03 18.45 20.97
C PRO A 74 12.50 17.88 22.29
N SER A 75 13.38 17.76 23.29
CA SER A 75 13.05 17.17 24.60
C SER A 75 12.30 18.11 25.56
N LEU A 76 12.04 19.36 25.16
CA LEU A 76 11.41 20.38 26.00
C LEU A 76 9.90 20.18 26.22
N ALA A 77 9.27 19.30 25.45
CA ALA A 77 7.84 19.02 25.60
C ALA A 77 7.58 18.09 26.78
N VAL A 78 6.76 18.54 27.73
CA VAL A 78 6.48 17.81 28.98
C VAL A 78 5.51 16.63 28.78
N LYS A 79 4.49 16.77 27.93
CA LYS A 79 3.44 15.75 27.78
C LYS A 79 3.57 14.89 26.52
N SER A 80 3.87 15.49 25.40
CA SER A 80 4.06 14.75 24.13
C SER A 80 5.00 15.49 23.21
N ARG A 81 5.73 14.75 22.36
CA ARG A 81 6.63 15.32 21.37
C ARG A 81 5.96 15.25 19.99
N LYS A 82 5.84 16.40 19.32
CA LYS A 82 5.29 16.46 17.97
C LYS A 82 6.33 15.98 16.97
N THR A 83 6.04 14.89 16.29
CA THR A 83 6.92 14.30 15.25
C THR A 83 6.37 14.52 13.86
N ASN A 84 5.05 14.78 13.75
CA ASN A 84 4.34 14.80 12.48
C ASN A 84 3.72 16.16 12.19
N GLU A 85 3.63 16.46 10.91
CA GLU A 85 2.75 17.45 10.29
C GLU A 85 1.79 16.71 9.34
N TYR A 86 0.82 17.42 8.77
CA TYR A 86 -0.21 16.83 7.93
C TYR A 86 -0.21 17.46 6.55
N ILE A 87 -0.63 16.68 5.55
CA ILE A 87 -0.80 17.15 4.18
C ILE A 87 -2.20 16.75 3.74
N LEU A 88 -3.07 17.73 3.51
CA LEU A 88 -4.37 17.50 2.91
C LEU A 88 -4.20 17.36 1.40
N CYS A 89 -4.92 16.41 0.82
CA CYS A 89 -4.92 16.16 -0.60
C CYS A 89 -6.34 16.22 -1.16
N TYR A 90 -6.54 17.05 -2.20
CA TYR A 90 -7.79 17.18 -2.94
C TYR A 90 -7.52 17.11 -4.44
N GLU A 91 -8.42 16.50 -5.18
CA GLU A 91 -8.48 16.65 -6.63
C GLU A 91 -9.43 17.78 -7.01
N ARG A 92 -9.24 18.39 -8.18
CA ARG A 92 -10.17 19.41 -8.69
C ARG A 92 -11.52 18.80 -9.05
N CYS A 93 -11.51 17.70 -9.76
CA CYS A 93 -12.69 16.94 -10.15
C CYS A 93 -12.44 15.45 -9.88
N LYS A 94 -13.34 14.80 -9.14
CA LYS A 94 -13.25 13.38 -8.84
C LYS A 94 -13.14 12.56 -10.12
N ASN A 95 -12.12 11.72 -10.18
CA ASN A 95 -11.84 10.85 -11.32
C ASN A 95 -11.38 9.45 -10.86
N ASN A 96 -11.08 8.58 -11.83
CA ASN A 96 -10.63 7.19 -11.56
C ASN A 96 -9.12 7.00 -11.82
N ILE A 97 -8.35 8.08 -11.91
CA ILE A 97 -6.90 8.01 -12.11
C ILE A 97 -6.26 7.38 -10.87
N LYS A 98 -5.39 6.41 -11.09
CA LYS A 98 -4.62 5.79 -10.02
C LYS A 98 -3.33 6.59 -9.80
N TYR A 99 -3.15 7.07 -8.59
CA TYR A 99 -1.91 7.73 -8.21
C TYR A 99 -0.82 6.72 -7.89
N ASN A 100 0.40 7.04 -8.33
CA ASN A 100 1.58 6.22 -8.09
C ASN A 100 2.27 6.72 -6.81
N GLY A 101 2.48 5.81 -5.87
CA GLY A 101 3.33 6.03 -4.70
C GLY A 101 4.75 5.52 -4.95
N GLU A 102 5.32 4.87 -3.96
CA GLU A 102 6.65 4.27 -4.05
C GLU A 102 6.68 3.15 -5.11
N LEU A 103 7.77 3.06 -5.87
CA LEU A 103 8.05 1.93 -6.73
C LEU A 103 7.99 0.63 -5.92
N LEU A 104 7.29 -0.35 -6.45
CA LEU A 104 7.40 -1.70 -5.93
C LEU A 104 8.77 -2.23 -6.29
N ASP A 105 9.67 -2.31 -5.32
CA ASP A 105 10.87 -3.12 -5.48
C ASP A 105 10.44 -4.53 -5.89
N GLY A 106 11.07 -5.08 -6.92
CA GLY A 106 10.79 -6.40 -7.49
C GLY A 106 11.04 -7.56 -6.52
N GLY A 107 10.78 -7.35 -5.23
CA GLY A 107 10.83 -8.34 -4.17
C GLY A 107 9.65 -9.29 -4.20
N ASP A 108 9.84 -10.46 -3.59
CA ASP A 108 8.77 -11.44 -3.46
C ASP A 108 7.69 -11.01 -2.45
N GLN A 109 6.43 -11.21 -2.81
CA GLN A 109 5.26 -10.91 -1.96
C GLN A 109 4.54 -12.19 -1.55
N PRO A 110 3.95 -12.26 -0.32
CA PRO A 110 3.22 -13.44 0.12
C PRO A 110 1.93 -13.63 -0.70
N LEU A 111 1.71 -14.85 -1.18
CA LEU A 111 0.45 -15.25 -1.83
C LEU A 111 -0.65 -15.55 -0.81
N LEU A 112 -0.27 -15.88 0.41
CA LEU A 112 -1.19 -16.13 1.53
C LEU A 112 -1.68 -14.81 2.15
N ASN A 113 -2.92 -14.82 2.65
CA ASN A 113 -3.52 -13.74 3.41
C ASN A 113 -4.48 -14.30 4.47
N SER A 114 -4.17 -14.05 5.74
CA SER A 114 -5.02 -14.48 6.86
C SER A 114 -6.43 -13.94 6.75
N GLY A 115 -7.41 -14.81 6.98
CA GLY A 115 -8.83 -14.45 6.96
C GLY A 115 -9.51 -14.57 5.60
N ASN A 116 -8.77 -14.91 4.55
CA ASN A 116 -9.40 -15.30 3.29
C ASN A 116 -10.00 -16.72 3.41
N ALA A 117 -10.99 -17.01 2.57
CA ALA A 117 -11.51 -18.37 2.47
C ALA A 117 -10.41 -19.35 2.02
N ILE A 118 -10.43 -20.55 2.57
CA ILE A 118 -9.52 -21.62 2.15
C ILE A 118 -9.88 -22.04 0.73
N ALA A 119 -8.88 -22.05 -0.15
CA ALA A 119 -9.00 -22.45 -1.54
C ALA A 119 -7.89 -23.43 -1.92
N GLU A 120 -8.12 -24.18 -2.99
CA GLU A 120 -7.09 -25.01 -3.63
C GLU A 120 -6.58 -24.26 -4.87
N LEU A 121 -5.27 -24.19 -5.02
CA LEU A 121 -4.61 -23.65 -6.19
C LEU A 121 -3.72 -24.71 -6.84
N TYR A 122 -3.83 -24.82 -8.16
CA TYR A 122 -3.05 -25.70 -9.00
C TYR A 122 -1.85 -24.95 -9.58
N PHE A 123 -0.67 -25.49 -9.41
CA PHE A 123 0.58 -24.94 -9.91
C PHE A 123 1.20 -25.87 -10.96
N PRO A 124 1.49 -25.35 -12.17
CA PRO A 124 2.25 -26.12 -13.16
C PRO A 124 3.68 -26.41 -12.64
N LYS A 125 4.23 -27.54 -13.08
CA LYS A 125 5.66 -27.83 -12.92
C LYS A 125 6.50 -26.68 -13.46
N ASP A 126 7.69 -26.48 -12.94
CA ASP A 126 8.67 -25.46 -13.36
C ASP A 126 8.26 -23.99 -13.08
N LYS A 127 7.10 -23.75 -12.43
CA LYS A 127 6.63 -22.38 -12.12
C LYS A 127 6.88 -21.97 -10.67
N VAL A 128 7.14 -22.93 -9.79
CA VAL A 128 7.39 -22.67 -8.37
C VAL A 128 8.79 -23.15 -8.01
N TYR A 129 9.63 -22.21 -7.57
CA TYR A 129 10.97 -22.53 -7.07
C TYR A 129 10.93 -22.86 -5.59
N PHE A 130 11.38 -24.04 -5.23
CA PHE A 130 11.57 -24.50 -3.84
C PHE A 130 13.02 -24.23 -3.42
N LYS A 131 13.24 -23.46 -2.37
CA LYS A 131 14.59 -23.08 -1.93
C LYS A 131 15.39 -24.31 -1.49
N ASN A 132 16.49 -24.60 -2.20
CA ASN A 132 17.32 -25.81 -2.05
C ASN A 132 17.74 -26.12 -0.60
N GLY A 133 18.03 -25.15 0.23
CA GLY A 133 18.39 -25.38 1.65
C GLY A 133 17.22 -25.83 2.54
N LYS A 134 15.97 -25.79 2.03
CA LYS A 134 14.76 -26.23 2.75
C LYS A 134 14.09 -27.41 2.09
N PHE A 135 14.20 -27.52 0.77
CA PHE A 135 13.66 -28.61 -0.04
C PHE A 135 14.79 -29.16 -0.93
N PRO A 136 15.70 -30.00 -0.39
CA PRO A 136 16.70 -30.69 -1.19
C PRO A 136 16.04 -31.60 -2.24
N ASN A 137 16.80 -32.00 -3.25
CA ASN A 137 16.32 -32.95 -4.27
C ASN A 137 15.81 -34.24 -3.61
N GLY A 138 14.60 -34.65 -3.97
CA GLY A 138 13.97 -35.83 -3.40
C GLY A 138 12.46 -35.85 -3.54
N LYS A 139 11.87 -36.92 -2.99
CA LYS A 139 10.40 -37.13 -2.98
C LYS A 139 9.80 -36.60 -1.70
N TYR A 140 8.68 -35.90 -1.86
CA TYR A 140 7.89 -35.33 -0.78
C TYR A 140 6.46 -35.84 -0.93
N PRO A 141 5.97 -36.63 0.03
CA PRO A 141 4.56 -37.02 0.04
C PRO A 141 3.68 -35.79 0.34
N ALA A 142 2.40 -35.89 0.06
CA ALA A 142 1.42 -34.90 0.50
C ALA A 142 1.51 -34.67 2.00
N PHE A 143 1.56 -33.41 2.44
CA PHE A 143 1.62 -33.04 3.86
C PHE A 143 1.00 -31.68 4.14
N CYS A 144 0.56 -31.47 5.36
CA CYS A 144 0.08 -30.20 5.85
C CYS A 144 1.10 -29.61 6.83
N LYS A 145 1.43 -28.34 6.67
CA LYS A 145 2.25 -27.62 7.64
C LYS A 145 1.74 -26.21 7.84
N ASP A 146 1.43 -25.87 9.07
CA ASP A 146 0.81 -24.61 9.48
C ASP A 146 -0.51 -24.36 8.71
N ARG A 147 -0.51 -23.41 7.80
CA ARG A 147 -1.68 -22.89 7.10
C ARG A 147 -1.76 -23.35 5.65
N VAL A 148 -0.82 -24.15 5.20
CA VAL A 148 -0.75 -24.63 3.82
C VAL A 148 -0.59 -26.14 3.80
N GLU A 149 -1.36 -26.78 2.94
CA GLU A 149 -1.36 -28.21 2.70
C GLU A 149 -0.91 -28.47 1.26
N LEU A 150 0.11 -29.31 1.09
CA LEU A 150 0.48 -29.89 -0.19
C LEU A 150 -0.41 -31.11 -0.41
N LEU A 151 -1.22 -31.09 -1.45
CA LEU A 151 -2.24 -32.13 -1.70
C LEU A 151 -1.73 -33.31 -2.52
N ASP A 152 -0.63 -33.13 -3.24
CA ASP A 152 -0.09 -34.13 -4.16
C ASP A 152 1.34 -34.51 -3.76
N ASP A 153 1.71 -35.77 -4.01
CA ASP A 153 3.10 -36.20 -3.92
C ASP A 153 3.93 -35.55 -5.00
N ILE A 154 5.07 -34.96 -4.64
CA ILE A 154 5.95 -34.29 -5.60
C ILE A 154 7.36 -34.85 -5.49
N GLU A 155 8.11 -34.75 -6.59
CA GLU A 155 9.54 -34.95 -6.63
C GLU A 155 10.22 -33.65 -7.04
N ILE A 156 11.14 -33.17 -6.21
CA ILE A 156 11.86 -31.93 -6.44
C ILE A 156 13.25 -32.25 -6.99
N LYS A 157 13.60 -31.60 -8.10
CA LYS A 157 14.92 -31.63 -8.71
C LYS A 157 15.35 -30.22 -9.07
N ASP A 158 16.56 -29.84 -8.66
CA ASP A 158 17.16 -28.52 -8.91
C ASP A 158 16.24 -27.33 -8.49
N GLY A 159 15.48 -27.56 -7.42
CA GLY A 159 14.57 -26.56 -6.88
C GLY A 159 13.19 -26.48 -7.53
N TYR A 160 12.87 -27.35 -8.50
CA TYR A 160 11.56 -27.37 -9.15
C TYR A 160 10.88 -28.73 -9.02
N SER A 161 9.55 -28.72 -8.97
CA SER A 161 8.77 -29.94 -9.00
C SER A 161 8.79 -30.56 -10.40
N LEU A 162 8.97 -31.89 -10.47
CA LEU A 162 8.89 -32.64 -11.73
C LEU A 162 7.45 -32.86 -12.22
N SER A 163 6.47 -32.63 -11.36
CA SER A 163 5.03 -32.77 -11.64
C SER A 163 4.28 -31.50 -11.27
N ASN A 164 3.10 -31.33 -11.84
CA ASN A 164 2.14 -30.34 -11.38
C ASN A 164 1.65 -30.73 -9.99
N PHE A 165 1.24 -29.74 -9.17
CA PHE A 165 0.81 -29.99 -7.82
C PHE A 165 -0.21 -28.96 -7.36
N ARG A 166 -0.92 -29.28 -6.27
CA ARG A 166 -1.91 -28.39 -5.65
C ARG A 166 -1.47 -28.03 -4.24
N LEU A 167 -1.72 -26.77 -3.92
CA LEU A 167 -1.65 -26.28 -2.54
C LEU A 167 -3.04 -25.87 -2.09
N LYS A 168 -3.36 -26.13 -0.83
CA LYS A 168 -4.59 -25.67 -0.18
C LYS A 168 -4.24 -24.71 0.96
N GLY A 169 -4.90 -23.57 1.00
CA GLY A 169 -4.62 -22.53 1.99
C GLY A 169 -5.48 -21.28 1.80
N GLU A 170 -5.21 -20.27 2.63
CA GLU A 170 -5.89 -18.96 2.56
C GLU A 170 -5.18 -18.04 1.56
N PHE A 171 -5.47 -18.20 0.26
CA PHE A 171 -4.80 -17.47 -0.81
C PHE A 171 -5.46 -16.12 -1.11
N LYS A 172 -4.65 -15.16 -1.60
CA LYS A 172 -5.10 -13.86 -2.10
C LYS A 172 -5.78 -13.95 -3.47
N TRP A 173 -5.43 -14.99 -4.25
CA TRP A 173 -5.78 -15.14 -5.64
C TRP A 173 -6.72 -16.31 -5.86
N THR A 174 -7.57 -16.19 -6.88
CA THR A 174 -8.32 -17.30 -7.46
C THR A 174 -7.44 -18.06 -8.45
N GLN A 175 -7.84 -19.27 -8.84
CA GLN A 175 -7.13 -20.04 -9.87
C GLN A 175 -7.05 -19.28 -11.19
N GLN A 176 -8.13 -18.66 -11.62
CA GLN A 176 -8.14 -17.89 -12.87
C GLN A 176 -7.10 -16.76 -12.84
N PHE A 177 -7.03 -16.02 -11.74
CA PHE A 177 -6.05 -14.93 -11.60
C PHE A 177 -4.61 -15.46 -11.54
N LEU A 178 -4.39 -16.59 -10.90
CA LEU A 178 -3.09 -17.27 -10.87
C LEU A 178 -2.64 -17.63 -12.29
N ASP A 179 -3.52 -18.21 -13.10
CA ASP A 179 -3.23 -18.61 -14.48
C ASP A 179 -2.90 -17.39 -15.36
N GLU A 180 -3.64 -16.30 -15.21
CA GLU A 180 -3.37 -15.03 -15.88
C GLU A 180 -2.00 -14.44 -15.50
N GLU A 181 -1.62 -14.52 -14.24
CA GLU A 181 -0.32 -14.02 -13.75
C GLU A 181 0.84 -14.91 -14.21
N ILE A 182 0.65 -16.24 -14.24
CA ILE A 182 1.63 -17.17 -14.80
C ILE A 182 1.87 -16.86 -16.29
N ALA A 183 0.80 -16.58 -17.04
CA ALA A 183 0.91 -16.22 -18.46
C ALA A 183 1.66 -14.90 -18.69
N LYS A 184 1.65 -13.97 -17.71
CA LYS A 184 2.40 -12.70 -17.73
C LYS A 184 3.87 -12.85 -17.31
N GLY A 185 4.32 -14.05 -16.92
CA GLY A 185 5.69 -14.29 -16.48
C GLY A 185 5.91 -14.18 -14.97
N THR A 186 4.86 -14.06 -14.15
CA THR A 186 5.00 -14.11 -12.69
C THR A 186 5.58 -15.44 -12.25
N THR A 187 6.61 -15.41 -11.44
CA THR A 187 7.27 -16.56 -10.85
C THR A 187 6.92 -16.73 -9.37
N PHE A 188 7.06 -17.94 -8.86
CA PHE A 188 6.72 -18.27 -7.49
C PHE A 188 7.89 -18.88 -6.76
N ILE A 189 7.96 -18.64 -5.44
CA ILE A 189 9.02 -19.18 -4.60
C ILE A 189 8.47 -19.65 -3.25
N ILE A 190 8.92 -20.81 -2.80
CA ILE A 190 8.72 -21.34 -1.44
C ILE A 190 10.08 -21.31 -0.74
N LYS A 191 10.23 -20.41 0.25
CA LYS A 191 11.49 -20.16 0.97
C LYS A 191 11.65 -20.94 2.26
N SER A 192 10.57 -21.49 2.80
CA SER A 192 10.51 -22.15 4.09
C SER A 192 9.71 -23.44 4.02
N ASP A 193 10.00 -24.34 4.94
CA ASP A 193 9.39 -25.66 5.03
C ASP A 193 7.90 -25.65 5.41
N ASN A 194 7.33 -24.50 5.75
CA ASN A 194 5.89 -24.31 6.00
C ASN A 194 5.08 -24.02 4.73
N LEU A 195 5.65 -24.26 3.55
CA LEU A 195 5.01 -24.05 2.25
C LEU A 195 4.47 -22.62 2.00
N SER A 196 4.97 -21.62 2.73
CA SER A 196 4.56 -20.23 2.54
C SER A 196 5.01 -19.73 1.17
N ILE A 197 4.12 -19.89 0.20
CA ILE A 197 4.37 -19.52 -1.18
C ILE A 197 4.31 -18.00 -1.36
N ARG A 198 5.25 -17.48 -2.15
CA ARG A 198 5.38 -16.07 -2.48
C ARG A 198 5.47 -15.92 -4.00
N PHE A 199 5.11 -14.76 -4.53
CA PHE A 199 5.19 -14.47 -5.96
C PHE A 199 6.12 -13.30 -6.24
N ILE A 200 6.78 -13.33 -7.39
CA ILE A 200 7.66 -12.30 -7.92
C ILE A 200 7.08 -11.90 -9.28
N ARG A 201 6.65 -10.65 -9.41
CA ARG A 201 6.21 -10.10 -10.69
C ARG A 201 7.39 -9.47 -11.41
N GLU A 202 7.50 -9.72 -12.70
CA GLU A 202 8.35 -8.93 -13.57
C GLU A 202 7.59 -7.66 -13.94
N GLY A 203 8.24 -6.52 -13.80
CA GLY A 203 7.71 -5.24 -14.21
C GLY A 203 7.71 -4.18 -13.11
N GLU A 204 7.73 -2.94 -13.56
CA GLU A 204 7.59 -1.77 -12.71
C GLU A 204 6.13 -1.65 -12.24
N GLY A 205 5.93 -1.65 -10.96
CA GLY A 205 4.65 -1.38 -10.32
C GLY A 205 4.82 -0.30 -9.27
N TYR A 206 3.75 0.46 -9.01
CA TYR A 206 3.72 1.44 -7.94
C TYR A 206 2.75 0.99 -6.84
N LYS A 207 3.14 1.19 -5.59
CA LYS A 207 2.20 1.14 -4.47
C LYS A 207 1.20 2.30 -4.62
N ARG A 208 0.04 2.19 -3.97
CA ARG A 208 -0.78 3.38 -3.75
C ARG A 208 -0.08 4.28 -2.73
N PRO A 209 -0.19 5.61 -2.85
CA PRO A 209 0.28 6.52 -1.81
C PRO A 209 -0.38 6.18 -0.47
N THR A 210 0.41 6.20 0.60
CA THR A 210 -0.04 5.94 1.99
C THR A 210 0.42 7.06 2.91
#